data_289706fd3f383b5f185fc51ed6729882
#
_entry.id   289706fd3f383b5f185fc51ed6729882
#
_cell.length_a   1.000
_cell.length_b   1.000
_cell.length_c   1.000
_cell.angle_alpha   90.00
_cell.angle_beta   90.00
_cell.angle_gamma   90.00
#
_symmetry.space_group_name_H-M   'P 1'
#
loop_
_entity.id
_entity.type
_entity.pdbx_description
1 polymer ?
#
loop_
_entity_poly.entity_id
_entity_poly.type
_entity_poly.pdbx_seq_one_letter_code
_entity_poly.pdbx_strand_id
1 'polypeptide(L)'
;MLMRMVKWCGITCLQLVAAILCIICLGALPRLFKGLQIDLIGFWNTIVFLGGKLLQPGEITYGFRDSRKLFPQIWIHYIETMIVFLSAFLLSLLIAYILVIWVLQRSHMKQKMWNGIFLTLESIPDILLILLSQLLVVIMFQKTGFMPIKLAGLGEERIRLLPIICLTIPTTLLFIKLLLLRFKEELEKDY
;
A
#
# COMPACT_ATOMS: atom_id res chain seq x y z
N MET A 1 19.95 -7.28 30.07
CA MET A 1 19.43 -7.36 28.68
C MET A 1 18.03 -7.95 28.67
N LEU A 2 17.76 -9.07 29.32
CA LEU A 2 16.45 -9.77 29.38
C LEU A 2 15.31 -8.87 29.90
N MET A 3 15.51 -8.12 30.99
CA MET A 3 14.49 -7.23 31.57
C MET A 3 14.06 -6.08 30.65
N ARG A 4 14.97 -5.58 29.80
CA ARG A 4 14.62 -4.59 28.77
C ARG A 4 13.75 -5.22 27.68
N MET A 5 14.09 -6.42 27.21
CA MET A 5 13.31 -7.14 26.21
C MET A 5 11.89 -7.46 26.70
N VAL A 6 11.74 -7.90 27.95
CA VAL A 6 10.42 -8.18 28.56
C VAL A 6 9.57 -6.91 28.67
N LYS A 7 10.18 -5.76 29.08
CA LYS A 7 9.46 -4.48 29.10
C LYS A 7 9.02 -4.03 27.69
N TRP A 8 9.89 -4.15 26.69
CA TRP A 8 9.54 -3.82 25.31
C TRP A 8 8.42 -4.71 24.77
N CYS A 9 8.50 -6.01 25.02
CA CYS A 9 7.46 -6.97 24.63
C CYS A 9 6.11 -6.65 25.29
N GLY A 10 6.12 -6.30 26.60
CA GLY A 10 4.93 -5.89 27.34
C GLY A 10 4.30 -4.60 26.80
N ILE A 11 5.12 -3.60 26.48
CA ILE A 11 4.63 -2.33 25.89
C ILE A 11 4.03 -2.57 24.51
N THR A 12 4.70 -3.37 23.66
CA THR A 12 4.20 -3.69 22.32
C THR A 12 2.88 -4.47 22.39
N CYS A 13 2.77 -5.42 23.31
CA CYS A 13 1.54 -6.18 23.51
C CYS A 13 0.39 -5.28 23.98
N LEU A 14 0.65 -4.34 24.90
CA LEU A 14 -0.32 -3.35 25.36
C LEU A 14 -0.77 -2.43 24.21
N GLN A 15 0.17 -1.97 23.38
CA GLN A 15 -0.13 -1.15 22.22
C GLN A 15 -1.00 -1.90 21.20
N LEU A 16 -0.73 -3.18 20.99
CA LEU A 16 -1.51 -4.02 20.07
C LEU A 16 -2.94 -4.22 20.58
N VAL A 17 -3.11 -4.49 21.87
CA VAL A 17 -4.45 -4.59 22.50
C VAL A 17 -5.19 -3.27 22.42
N ALA A 18 -4.53 -2.14 22.70
CA ALA A 18 -5.14 -0.82 22.58
C ALA A 18 -5.57 -0.51 21.14
N ALA A 19 -4.74 -0.86 20.14
CA ALA A 19 -5.07 -0.70 18.74
C ALA A 19 -6.30 -1.52 18.33
N ILE A 20 -6.38 -2.78 18.77
CA ILE A 20 -7.55 -3.65 18.51
C ILE A 20 -8.81 -3.05 19.13
N LEU A 21 -8.75 -2.59 20.39
CA LEU A 21 -9.88 -1.92 21.05
C LEU A 21 -10.31 -0.66 20.31
N CYS A 22 -9.37 0.17 19.85
CA CYS A 22 -9.68 1.34 19.03
C CYS A 22 -10.41 0.97 17.73
N ILE A 23 -9.95 -0.08 17.04
CA ILE A 23 -10.59 -0.55 15.80
C ILE A 23 -12.02 -1.02 16.07
N ILE A 24 -12.26 -1.77 17.16
CA ILE A 24 -13.59 -2.24 17.56
C ILE A 24 -14.50 -1.03 17.87
N CYS A 25 -14.01 -0.04 18.64
CA CYS A 25 -14.75 1.16 18.95
C CYS A 25 -15.11 1.96 17.70
N LEU A 26 -14.15 2.16 16.77
CA LEU A 26 -14.40 2.82 15.50
C LEU A 26 -15.43 2.06 14.65
N GLY A 27 -15.37 0.73 14.62
CA GLY A 27 -16.34 -0.11 13.91
C GLY A 27 -17.74 -0.05 14.51
N ALA A 28 -17.85 0.20 15.82
CA ALA A 28 -19.13 0.35 16.52
C ALA A 28 -19.73 1.78 16.41
N LEU A 29 -18.92 2.79 16.03
CA LEU A 29 -19.32 4.20 15.95
C LEU A 29 -20.61 4.44 15.15
N PRO A 30 -20.85 3.84 13.97
CA PRO A 30 -22.09 4.06 13.24
C PRO A 30 -23.35 3.67 14.03
N ARG A 31 -23.24 2.73 14.97
CA ARG A 31 -24.36 2.31 15.82
C ARG A 31 -24.67 3.28 16.96
N LEU A 32 -23.71 4.17 17.27
CA LEU A 32 -23.91 5.23 18.26
C LEU A 32 -24.99 6.24 17.79
N PHE A 33 -25.09 6.42 16.46
CA PHE A 33 -26.01 7.38 15.86
C PHE A 33 -27.20 6.64 15.26
N LYS A 34 -28.32 6.67 15.97
CA LYS A 34 -29.60 6.13 15.48
C LYS A 34 -30.49 7.30 15.01
N GLY A 35 -30.21 7.79 13.78
CA GLY A 35 -30.79 9.04 13.30
C GLY A 35 -30.22 10.26 14.06
N LEU A 36 -31.05 11.03 14.73
CA LEU A 36 -30.67 12.21 15.55
C LEU A 36 -30.46 11.89 17.04
N GLN A 37 -30.65 10.63 17.44
CA GLN A 37 -30.50 10.21 18.86
C GLN A 37 -29.21 9.43 19.06
N ILE A 38 -28.58 9.64 20.23
CA ILE A 38 -27.39 8.90 20.66
C ILE A 38 -27.83 7.65 21.40
N ASP A 39 -27.52 6.46 20.87
CA ASP A 39 -27.82 5.14 21.43
C ASP A 39 -26.54 4.53 22.04
N LEU A 40 -26.23 4.91 23.28
CA LEU A 40 -25.08 4.38 24.03
C LEU A 40 -25.19 2.87 24.32
N ILE A 41 -26.43 2.38 24.53
CA ILE A 41 -26.67 0.95 24.80
C ILE A 41 -26.41 0.13 23.54
N GLY A 42 -26.90 0.61 22.39
CA GLY A 42 -26.64 -0.02 21.10
C GLY A 42 -25.16 -0.04 20.73
N PHE A 43 -24.46 1.06 21.05
CA PHE A 43 -22.99 1.15 20.86
C PHE A 43 -22.25 0.10 21.69
N TRP A 44 -22.54 0.00 22.99
CA TRP A 44 -21.90 -0.97 23.89
C TRP A 44 -22.17 -2.41 23.48
N ASN A 45 -23.40 -2.74 23.16
CA ASN A 45 -23.78 -4.06 22.69
C ASN A 45 -23.03 -4.43 21.39
N THR A 46 -22.80 -3.45 20.51
CA THR A 46 -22.04 -3.67 19.28
C THR A 46 -20.56 -3.91 19.56
N ILE A 47 -19.95 -3.22 20.52
CA ILE A 47 -18.57 -3.48 20.95
C ILE A 47 -18.42 -4.90 21.46
N VAL A 48 -19.31 -5.33 22.36
CA VAL A 48 -19.28 -6.70 22.91
C VAL A 48 -19.50 -7.75 21.82
N PHE A 49 -20.43 -7.50 20.90
CA PHE A 49 -20.69 -8.37 19.76
C PHE A 49 -19.47 -8.49 18.83
N LEU A 50 -18.85 -7.38 18.45
CA LEU A 50 -17.66 -7.37 17.59
C LEU A 50 -16.46 -8.04 18.28
N GLY A 51 -16.26 -7.78 19.57
CA GLY A 51 -15.22 -8.45 20.36
C GLY A 51 -15.41 -9.96 20.42
N GLY A 52 -16.64 -10.42 20.65
CA GLY A 52 -16.98 -11.85 20.64
C GLY A 52 -16.76 -12.50 19.27
N LYS A 53 -17.12 -11.81 18.18
CA LYS A 53 -16.89 -12.30 16.82
C LYS A 53 -15.41 -12.38 16.44
N LEU A 54 -14.57 -11.50 16.96
CA LEU A 54 -13.12 -11.58 16.76
C LEU A 54 -12.49 -12.83 17.41
N LEU A 55 -13.07 -13.32 18.49
CA LEU A 55 -12.63 -14.57 19.11
C LEU A 55 -13.07 -15.83 18.32
N GLN A 56 -14.04 -15.69 17.42
CA GLN A 56 -14.55 -16.77 16.56
C GLN A 56 -14.47 -16.38 15.08
N PRO A 57 -13.27 -16.24 14.51
CA PRO A 57 -13.08 -15.72 13.17
C PRO A 57 -13.73 -16.56 12.06
N GLY A 58 -13.93 -17.85 12.27
CA GLY A 58 -14.58 -18.76 11.31
C GLY A 58 -16.08 -18.52 11.10
N GLU A 59 -16.74 -17.76 11.98
CA GLU A 59 -18.16 -17.45 11.92
C GLU A 59 -18.47 -16.04 11.41
N ILE A 60 -17.46 -15.25 11.08
CA ILE A 60 -17.66 -13.91 10.57
C ILE A 60 -18.18 -14.01 9.13
N THR A 61 -19.42 -13.58 8.93
CA THR A 61 -20.05 -13.51 7.60
C THR A 61 -20.28 -12.05 7.21
N TYR A 62 -20.24 -11.77 5.93
CA TYR A 62 -20.56 -10.45 5.36
C TYR A 62 -21.53 -10.60 4.18
N GLY A 63 -22.27 -9.54 3.88
CA GLY A 63 -23.22 -9.48 2.79
C GLY A 63 -24.67 -9.36 3.27
N PHE A 64 -25.47 -8.55 2.53
CA PHE A 64 -26.86 -8.24 2.88
C PHE A 64 -27.86 -9.32 2.41
N ARG A 65 -27.53 -10.03 1.34
CA ARG A 65 -28.40 -11.07 0.74
C ARG A 65 -27.82 -12.47 0.81
N ASP A 66 -26.50 -12.62 0.62
CA ASP A 66 -25.79 -13.89 0.72
C ASP A 66 -24.73 -13.78 1.81
N SER A 67 -24.93 -14.47 2.92
CA SER A 67 -23.95 -14.52 4.01
C SER A 67 -22.73 -15.35 3.58
N ARG A 68 -21.69 -14.69 3.09
CA ARG A 68 -20.42 -15.33 2.72
C ARG A 68 -19.46 -15.28 3.88
N LYS A 69 -18.72 -16.37 4.10
CA LYS A 69 -17.67 -16.42 5.14
C LYS A 69 -16.54 -15.45 4.77
N LEU A 70 -16.19 -14.56 5.70
CA LEU A 70 -15.24 -13.49 5.49
C LEU A 70 -13.81 -14.02 5.30
N PHE A 71 -13.38 -14.95 6.17
CA PHE A 71 -11.99 -15.39 6.23
C PHE A 71 -11.44 -16.07 4.97
N PRO A 72 -12.12 -17.01 4.29
CA PRO A 72 -11.56 -17.57 3.05
C PRO A 72 -11.36 -16.51 1.98
N GLN A 73 -12.27 -15.53 1.90
CA GLN A 73 -12.25 -14.53 0.83
C GLN A 73 -11.22 -13.43 1.08
N ILE A 74 -11.06 -12.97 2.32
CA ILE A 74 -9.99 -12.03 2.69
C ILE A 74 -8.63 -12.61 2.36
N TRP A 75 -8.40 -13.90 2.64
CA TRP A 75 -7.11 -14.54 2.41
C TRP A 75 -6.74 -14.56 0.92
N ILE A 76 -7.71 -14.82 0.07
CA ILE A 76 -7.53 -14.79 -1.40
C ILE A 76 -7.10 -13.37 -1.84
N HIS A 77 -7.84 -12.34 -1.40
CA HIS A 77 -7.52 -10.95 -1.76
C HIS A 77 -6.19 -10.47 -1.15
N TYR A 78 -5.86 -10.94 0.05
CA TYR A 78 -4.58 -10.65 0.70
C TYR A 78 -3.40 -11.20 -0.13
N ILE A 79 -3.46 -12.45 -0.53
CA ILE A 79 -2.42 -13.06 -1.36
C ILE A 79 -2.25 -12.31 -2.67
N GLU A 80 -3.35 -11.90 -3.30
CA GLU A 80 -3.29 -11.12 -4.54
C GLU A 80 -2.66 -9.76 -4.35
N THR A 81 -3.04 -9.05 -3.31
CA THR A 81 -2.43 -7.77 -2.95
C THR A 81 -0.94 -7.94 -2.68
N MET A 82 -0.53 -9.00 -1.99
CA MET A 82 0.88 -9.30 -1.75
C MET A 82 1.66 -9.61 -3.03
N ILE A 83 1.08 -10.35 -3.97
CA ILE A 83 1.71 -10.61 -5.26
C ILE A 83 1.95 -9.30 -6.01
N VAL A 84 0.95 -8.44 -6.11
CA VAL A 84 1.06 -7.13 -6.77
C VAL A 84 2.10 -6.26 -6.09
N PHE A 85 2.04 -6.17 -4.76
CA PHE A 85 2.96 -5.35 -3.96
C PHE A 85 4.42 -5.82 -4.10
N LEU A 86 4.69 -7.12 -3.88
CA LEU A 86 6.05 -7.66 -3.96
C LEU A 86 6.62 -7.55 -5.38
N SER A 87 5.80 -7.81 -6.40
CA SER A 87 6.23 -7.67 -7.80
C SER A 87 6.60 -6.23 -8.12
N ALA A 88 5.77 -5.26 -7.73
CA ALA A 88 6.04 -3.85 -7.93
C ALA A 88 7.27 -3.38 -7.16
N PHE A 89 7.42 -3.82 -5.91
CA PHE A 89 8.56 -3.51 -5.04
C PHE A 89 9.89 -4.00 -5.63
N LEU A 90 9.97 -5.26 -6.03
CA LEU A 90 11.17 -5.83 -6.63
C LEU A 90 11.51 -5.18 -7.97
N LEU A 91 10.50 -4.94 -8.80
CA LEU A 91 10.68 -4.28 -10.09
C LEU A 91 11.17 -2.85 -9.92
N SER A 92 10.59 -2.10 -8.98
CA SER A 92 11.00 -0.71 -8.69
C SER A 92 12.43 -0.62 -8.15
N LEU A 93 12.82 -1.56 -7.28
CA LEU A 93 14.18 -1.63 -6.75
C LEU A 93 15.20 -1.89 -7.86
N LEU A 94 14.90 -2.83 -8.76
CA LEU A 94 15.75 -3.19 -9.88
C LEU A 94 15.91 -2.01 -10.86
N ILE A 95 14.80 -1.36 -11.23
CA ILE A 95 14.83 -0.19 -12.12
C ILE A 95 15.58 0.97 -11.47
N ALA A 96 15.33 1.26 -10.19
CA ALA A 96 16.00 2.33 -9.46
C ALA A 96 17.51 2.08 -9.40
N TYR A 97 17.94 0.87 -9.11
CA TYR A 97 19.35 0.51 -9.05
C TYR A 97 20.05 0.72 -10.41
N ILE A 98 19.45 0.25 -11.50
CA ILE A 98 19.99 0.45 -12.86
C ILE A 98 20.07 1.93 -13.20
N LEU A 99 19.03 2.72 -12.92
CA LEU A 99 18.99 4.14 -13.21
C LEU A 99 20.03 4.92 -12.39
N VAL A 100 20.20 4.59 -11.12
CA VAL A 100 21.18 5.26 -10.27
C VAL A 100 22.60 4.99 -10.75
N ILE A 101 22.96 3.74 -11.07
CA ILE A 101 24.27 3.42 -11.62
C ILE A 101 24.49 4.19 -12.93
N TRP A 102 23.50 4.19 -13.81
CA TRP A 102 23.58 4.92 -15.09
C TRP A 102 23.80 6.41 -14.89
N VAL A 103 23.13 7.04 -13.92
CA VAL A 103 23.29 8.46 -13.59
C VAL A 103 24.68 8.74 -13.00
N LEU A 104 25.16 7.90 -12.09
CA LEU A 104 26.48 8.06 -11.45
C LEU A 104 27.65 7.96 -12.43
N GLN A 105 27.50 7.20 -13.52
CA GLN A 105 28.49 7.11 -14.58
C GLN A 105 28.54 8.35 -15.50
N ARG A 106 27.63 9.30 -15.36
CA ARG A 106 27.59 10.52 -16.16
C ARG A 106 28.44 11.63 -15.55
N SER A 107 28.82 12.61 -16.40
CA SER A 107 29.54 13.80 -15.94
C SER A 107 28.74 14.57 -14.90
N HIS A 108 29.41 15.26 -13.99
CA HIS A 108 28.83 16.00 -12.85
C HIS A 108 27.68 16.95 -13.27
N MET A 109 27.78 17.59 -14.43
CA MET A 109 26.75 18.47 -14.95
C MET A 109 25.46 17.72 -15.33
N LYS A 110 25.62 16.52 -15.90
CA LYS A 110 24.48 15.65 -16.23
C LYS A 110 23.83 15.04 -14.98
N GLN A 111 24.63 14.67 -13.99
CA GLN A 111 24.12 14.20 -12.69
C GLN A 111 23.23 15.26 -12.01
N LYS A 112 23.67 16.53 -12.02
CA LYS A 112 22.90 17.64 -11.46
C LYS A 112 21.57 17.83 -12.19
N MET A 113 21.57 17.70 -13.51
CA MET A 113 20.35 17.77 -14.34
C MET A 113 19.38 16.63 -14.00
N TRP A 114 19.87 15.38 -13.95
CA TRP A 114 19.02 14.23 -13.62
C TRP A 114 18.47 14.29 -12.20
N ASN A 115 19.26 14.72 -11.22
CA ASN A 115 18.79 14.95 -9.87
C ASN A 115 17.66 16.00 -9.82
N GLY A 116 17.76 17.08 -10.62
CA GLY A 116 16.68 18.06 -10.77
C GLY A 116 15.40 17.45 -11.33
N ILE A 117 15.51 16.62 -12.36
CA ILE A 117 14.37 15.92 -12.96
C ILE A 117 13.69 14.98 -11.93
N PHE A 118 14.47 14.19 -11.19
CA PHE A 118 13.90 13.30 -10.18
C PHE A 118 13.22 14.05 -9.04
N LEU A 119 13.81 15.18 -8.58
CA LEU A 119 13.20 16.05 -7.58
C LEU A 119 11.87 16.65 -8.08
N THR A 120 11.81 17.05 -9.34
CA THR A 120 10.57 17.58 -9.94
C THR A 120 9.50 16.49 -10.03
N LEU A 121 9.87 15.27 -10.46
CA LEU A 121 8.95 14.15 -10.53
C LEU A 121 8.44 13.71 -9.14
N GLU A 122 9.30 13.75 -8.13
CA GLU A 122 8.93 13.48 -6.74
C GLU A 122 7.95 14.51 -6.17
N SER A 123 7.97 15.75 -6.67
CA SER A 123 7.03 16.80 -6.25
C SER A 123 5.60 16.54 -6.74
N ILE A 124 5.42 15.62 -7.68
CA ILE A 124 4.11 15.24 -8.20
C ILE A 124 3.44 14.29 -7.18
N PRO A 125 2.21 14.55 -6.75
CA PRO A 125 1.48 13.64 -5.87
C PRO A 125 1.36 12.24 -6.49
N ASP A 126 1.58 11.18 -5.69
CA ASP A 126 1.53 9.78 -6.14
C ASP A 126 0.21 9.44 -6.85
N ILE A 127 -0.90 9.97 -6.35
CA ILE A 127 -2.23 9.80 -6.97
C ILE A 127 -2.24 10.34 -8.40
N LEU A 128 -1.60 11.49 -8.65
CA LEU A 128 -1.55 12.07 -10.00
C LEU A 128 -0.70 11.20 -10.93
N LEU A 129 0.42 10.65 -10.45
CA LEU A 129 1.25 9.71 -11.22
C LEU A 129 0.48 8.45 -11.61
N ILE A 130 -0.32 7.91 -10.68
CA ILE A 130 -1.17 6.75 -10.94
C ILE A 130 -2.23 7.09 -12.00
N LEU A 131 -2.92 8.22 -11.87
CA LEU A 131 -3.93 8.66 -12.84
C LEU A 131 -3.34 8.90 -14.22
N LEU A 132 -2.17 9.54 -14.29
CA LEU A 132 -1.46 9.77 -15.56
C LEU A 132 -1.04 8.45 -16.21
N SER A 133 -0.59 7.47 -15.44
CA SER A 133 -0.25 6.13 -15.93
C SER A 133 -1.46 5.43 -16.53
N GLN A 134 -2.61 5.51 -15.87
CA GLN A 134 -3.86 4.93 -16.38
C GLN A 134 -4.32 5.65 -17.65
N LEU A 135 -4.28 6.99 -17.66
CA LEU A 135 -4.65 7.80 -18.81
C LEU A 135 -3.75 7.47 -20.03
N LEU A 136 -2.45 7.30 -19.81
CA LEU A 136 -1.50 6.93 -20.86
C LEU A 136 -1.86 5.59 -21.50
N VAL A 137 -2.23 4.58 -20.69
CA VAL A 137 -2.68 3.27 -21.20
C VAL A 137 -3.95 3.42 -22.03
N VAL A 138 -4.91 4.24 -21.60
CA VAL A 138 -6.16 4.51 -22.35
C VAL A 138 -5.86 5.19 -23.68
N ILE A 139 -4.98 6.22 -23.70
CA ILE A 139 -4.61 6.92 -24.93
C ILE A 139 -3.86 5.99 -25.90
N MET A 140 -2.98 5.15 -25.39
CA MET A 140 -2.30 4.14 -26.22
C MET A 140 -3.31 3.19 -26.87
N PHE A 141 -4.27 2.70 -26.11
CA PHE A 141 -5.32 1.85 -26.64
C PHE A 141 -6.16 2.55 -27.73
N GLN A 142 -6.56 3.80 -27.49
CA GLN A 142 -7.34 4.56 -28.46
C GLN A 142 -6.60 4.79 -29.78
N LYS A 143 -5.27 4.98 -29.73
CA LYS A 143 -4.46 5.25 -30.93
C LYS A 143 -4.03 4.00 -31.67
N THR A 144 -3.75 2.92 -30.97
CA THR A 144 -3.15 1.71 -31.57
C THR A 144 -4.15 0.58 -31.76
N GLY A 145 -5.32 0.64 -31.12
CA GLY A 145 -6.27 -0.47 -31.05
C GLY A 145 -5.71 -1.68 -30.29
N PHE A 146 -4.44 -1.64 -29.88
CA PHE A 146 -3.76 -2.70 -29.17
C PHE A 146 -3.87 -2.45 -27.66
N MET A 147 -4.45 -3.39 -26.95
CA MET A 147 -4.63 -3.35 -25.51
C MET A 147 -3.58 -4.24 -24.85
N PRO A 148 -2.35 -3.73 -24.63
CA PRO A 148 -1.29 -4.54 -24.02
C PRO A 148 -1.61 -4.95 -22.59
N ILE A 149 -2.52 -4.20 -21.95
CA ILE A 149 -2.90 -4.38 -20.56
C ILE A 149 -4.41 -4.26 -20.46
N LYS A 150 -5.10 -5.32 -20.05
CA LYS A 150 -6.55 -5.28 -19.79
C LYS A 150 -6.78 -4.31 -18.61
N LEU A 151 -7.53 -3.24 -18.85
CA LEU A 151 -7.85 -2.21 -17.83
C LEU A 151 -8.92 -2.65 -16.85
N ALA A 152 -9.89 -3.47 -17.32
CA ALA A 152 -10.94 -4.03 -16.50
C ALA A 152 -11.18 -5.48 -16.93
N GLY A 153 -11.18 -6.41 -15.99
CA GLY A 153 -11.58 -7.81 -16.20
C GLY A 153 -13.05 -7.95 -15.89
N LEU A 154 -13.83 -8.26 -16.88
CA LEU A 154 -15.17 -8.80 -16.70
C LEU A 154 -15.00 -10.33 -16.60
N GLY A 155 -15.04 -10.87 -15.38
CA GLY A 155 -14.92 -12.30 -15.14
C GLY A 155 -13.71 -12.70 -14.27
N GLU A 156 -13.30 -13.97 -14.38
CA GLU A 156 -12.25 -14.59 -13.54
C GLU A 156 -10.80 -14.15 -13.87
N GLU A 157 -10.59 -13.43 -14.97
CA GLU A 157 -9.26 -12.97 -15.36
C GLU A 157 -8.80 -11.79 -14.51
N ARG A 158 -7.82 -12.03 -13.66
CA ARG A 158 -7.27 -11.05 -12.71
C ARG A 158 -6.25 -10.16 -13.40
N ILE A 159 -6.55 -8.87 -13.46
CA ILE A 159 -5.66 -7.87 -14.04
C ILE A 159 -4.65 -7.45 -12.98
N ARG A 160 -3.42 -7.94 -13.12
CA ARG A 160 -2.32 -7.63 -12.20
C ARG A 160 -1.32 -6.64 -12.77
N LEU A 161 -1.16 -6.61 -14.09
CA LEU A 161 -0.10 -5.83 -14.74
C LEU A 161 -0.27 -4.31 -14.54
N LEU A 162 -1.46 -3.78 -14.73
CA LEU A 162 -1.71 -2.35 -14.58
C LEU A 162 -1.43 -1.85 -13.16
N PRO A 163 -1.95 -2.47 -12.07
CA PRO A 163 -1.60 -2.08 -10.71
C PRO A 163 -0.10 -2.19 -10.41
N ILE A 164 0.59 -3.22 -10.92
CA ILE A 164 2.04 -3.38 -10.74
C ILE A 164 2.78 -2.20 -11.38
N ILE A 165 2.46 -1.83 -12.63
CA ILE A 165 3.12 -0.72 -13.32
C ILE A 165 2.85 0.60 -12.60
N CYS A 166 1.58 0.87 -12.26
CA CYS A 166 1.19 2.09 -11.56
C CYS A 166 1.88 2.25 -10.19
N LEU A 167 2.07 1.15 -9.46
CA LEU A 167 2.74 1.17 -8.17
C LEU A 167 4.27 1.24 -8.31
N THR A 168 4.83 0.69 -9.38
CA THR A 168 6.27 0.70 -9.64
C THR A 168 6.80 2.11 -9.85
N ILE A 169 6.07 2.99 -10.55
CA ILE A 169 6.54 4.34 -10.91
C ILE A 169 6.89 5.18 -9.67
N PRO A 170 5.96 5.47 -8.73
CA PRO A 170 6.26 6.29 -7.55
C PRO A 170 7.29 5.62 -6.64
N THR A 171 7.22 4.30 -6.49
CA THR A 171 8.17 3.54 -5.66
C THR A 171 9.58 3.61 -6.24
N THR A 172 9.73 3.58 -7.57
CA THR A 172 11.04 3.74 -8.24
C THR A 172 11.65 5.12 -7.94
N LEU A 173 10.86 6.20 -8.01
CA LEU A 173 11.34 7.55 -7.71
C LEU A 173 11.83 7.66 -6.26
N LEU A 174 11.08 7.09 -5.32
CA LEU A 174 11.48 7.03 -3.91
C LEU A 174 12.81 6.29 -3.73
N PHE A 175 13.00 5.13 -4.37
CA PHE A 175 14.25 4.37 -4.28
C PHE A 175 15.42 5.07 -4.94
N ILE A 176 15.22 5.75 -6.08
CA ILE A 176 16.28 6.55 -6.71
C ILE A 176 16.81 7.60 -5.74
N LYS A 177 15.92 8.33 -5.07
CA LYS A 177 16.30 9.33 -4.07
C LYS A 177 17.10 8.71 -2.92
N LEU A 178 16.58 7.64 -2.32
CA LEU A 178 17.25 6.96 -1.20
C LEU A 178 18.63 6.43 -1.60
N LEU A 179 18.75 5.81 -2.76
CA LEU A 179 20.02 5.28 -3.26
C LEU A 179 21.01 6.41 -3.57
N LEU A 180 20.58 7.50 -4.23
CA LEU A 180 21.44 8.63 -4.53
C LEU A 180 21.98 9.31 -3.26
N LEU A 181 21.13 9.44 -2.21
CA LEU A 181 21.56 9.96 -0.91
C LEU A 181 22.62 9.04 -0.28
N ARG A 182 22.38 7.74 -0.25
CA ARG A 182 23.33 6.77 0.31
C ARG A 182 24.66 6.73 -0.44
N PHE A 183 24.62 6.72 -1.76
CA PHE A 183 25.87 6.76 -2.54
C PHE A 183 26.67 8.04 -2.32
N LYS A 184 26.02 9.20 -2.17
CA LYS A 184 26.73 10.45 -1.83
C LYS A 184 27.37 10.40 -0.45
N GLU A 185 26.62 9.91 0.56
CA GLU A 185 27.17 9.75 1.92
C GLU A 185 28.39 8.83 1.97
N GLU A 186 28.38 7.74 1.18
CA GLU A 186 29.55 6.84 1.13
C GLU A 186 30.74 7.44 0.38
N LEU A 187 30.51 8.13 -0.73
CA LEU A 187 31.56 8.81 -1.47
C LEU A 187 32.23 9.95 -0.67
N GLU A 188 31.49 10.60 0.23
CA GLU A 188 32.04 11.65 1.10
C GLU A 188 32.83 11.09 2.29
N LYS A 189 32.67 9.81 2.66
CA LYS A 189 33.44 9.17 3.73
C LYS A 189 34.84 8.70 3.29
N ASP A 190 35.01 8.45 2.00
CA ASP A 190 36.25 7.94 1.44
C ASP A 190 37.27 9.06 1.13
N TYR A 191 36.96 10.30 1.49
CA TYR A 191 37.85 11.48 1.45
C TYR A 191 37.96 12.13 2.84
#